data_26955fa5d977cc77b7ee221d24424773
#
_entry.id   26955fa5d977cc77b7ee221d24424773
#
_cell.length_a   1.000
_cell.length_b   1.000
_cell.length_c   1.000
_cell.angle_alpha   90.00
_cell.angle_beta   90.00
_cell.angle_gamma   90.00
#
_symmetry.space_group_name_H-M   'P 1'
#
loop_
_entity.id
_entity.type
_entity.pdbx_description
1 polymer ?
#
loop_
_entity_poly.entity_id
_entity_poly.type
_entity_poly.pdbx_seq_one_letter_code
_entity_poly.pdbx_strand_id
1 'polypeptide(L)'
;MKKNKTIRSILVLIASISFITCVEDGDFTVPESLVVEENTMANIILDSISKGTLQLKTIKQVKELYITGNHPVEIFSDIVVKGYVVSSDKTGNFYKEFYMQDAPQNPNAGIKISLNLNKSYNKFNIGREIYIRLKGLYIGEVNSGDGLITIGGKIKPTEVTEIDNISANQIPKHIFRTTVVEEIIPKKVDFASLNETNIGTFIRLENVFFESYLKGKPYVDPTEDFDTQRKIQTCLGLGYDDLLIETSSFSSFAYQTLPENAGSISAIVSKDYGGNFIVLNLNDTSDVQMNDERCSPLPMDDFKTILLEENFETQSGDIEIPNWLNYREEGTKSWRSYADSYSQSKAARIGSRNSTDDRTISWLITEGVNLETT
;
A
#
# COMPACT_ATOMS: atom_id res chain seq x y z
N MET A 1 71.97 18.37 16.39
CA MET A 1 70.69 18.73 15.77
C MET A 1 70.02 17.64 14.90
N LYS A 2 70.67 16.53 14.57
CA LYS A 2 70.04 15.45 13.76
C LYS A 2 69.08 14.49 14.53
N LYS A 3 69.37 14.22 15.83
CA LYS A 3 68.59 13.31 16.68
C LYS A 3 67.13 13.75 16.94
N ASN A 4 66.87 15.05 17.03
CA ASN A 4 65.49 15.54 17.29
C ASN A 4 64.55 15.50 16.09
N LYS A 5 65.09 15.45 14.84
CA LYS A 5 64.26 15.33 13.64
C LYS A 5 63.72 13.92 13.48
N THR A 6 64.55 12.90 13.76
CA THR A 6 64.15 11.49 13.67
C THR A 6 63.08 11.13 14.69
N ILE A 7 63.19 11.62 15.94
CA ILE A 7 62.20 11.40 16.99
C ILE A 7 60.86 12.09 16.65
N ARG A 8 60.88 13.31 16.07
CA ARG A 8 59.68 14.00 15.61
C ARG A 8 58.99 13.26 14.46
N SER A 9 59.75 12.71 13.50
CA SER A 9 59.21 11.92 12.40
C SER A 9 58.58 10.59 12.86
N ILE A 10 59.17 9.93 13.86
CA ILE A 10 58.61 8.70 14.45
C ILE A 10 57.36 9.00 15.27
N LEU A 11 57.32 10.13 16.01
CA LEU A 11 56.12 10.55 16.74
C LEU A 11 54.96 10.92 15.82
N VAL A 12 55.21 11.56 14.67
CA VAL A 12 54.18 11.86 13.64
C VAL A 12 53.69 10.56 12.96
N LEU A 13 54.59 9.60 12.72
CA LEU A 13 54.21 8.30 12.14
C LEU A 13 53.35 7.46 13.11
N ILE A 14 53.67 7.47 14.41
CA ILE A 14 52.87 6.78 15.42
C ILE A 14 51.50 7.47 15.60
N ALA A 15 51.45 8.80 15.56
CA ALA A 15 50.18 9.54 15.63
C ALA A 15 49.26 9.31 14.39
N SER A 16 49.84 9.09 13.19
CA SER A 16 49.05 8.77 12.00
C SER A 16 48.53 7.33 11.98
N ILE A 17 49.10 6.40 12.68
CA ILE A 17 48.63 5.01 12.80
C ILE A 17 47.46 4.90 13.81
N SER A 18 47.37 5.84 14.75
CA SER A 18 46.30 5.84 15.77
C SER A 18 44.94 6.28 15.27
N PHE A 19 44.81 6.72 14.01
CA PHE A 19 43.54 7.11 13.40
C PHE A 19 42.97 6.08 12.39
N ILE A 20 43.63 4.92 12.26
CA ILE A 20 43.03 3.80 11.52
C ILE A 20 42.30 2.91 12.56
N THR A 21 41.37 3.48 13.30
CA THR A 21 40.26 2.69 13.78
C THR A 21 39.27 2.61 12.62
N CYS A 22 39.42 1.59 11.80
CA CYS A 22 38.26 1.05 11.14
C CYS A 22 37.25 0.78 12.26
N VAL A 23 36.25 1.62 12.40
CA VAL A 23 34.95 1.14 12.83
C VAL A 23 34.58 0.18 11.70
N GLU A 24 34.87 -1.10 11.84
CA GLU A 24 34.09 -2.08 11.13
C GLU A 24 32.66 -1.67 11.44
N ASP A 25 31.88 -1.38 10.41
CA ASP A 25 30.44 -1.50 10.47
C ASP A 25 30.18 -2.95 10.85
N GLY A 26 30.39 -3.25 12.13
CA GLY A 26 29.97 -4.50 12.70
C GLY A 26 28.50 -4.55 12.38
N ASP A 27 28.11 -5.56 11.64
CA ASP A 27 26.74 -5.99 11.52
C ASP A 27 26.24 -6.16 12.97
N PHE A 28 25.76 -5.06 13.56
CA PHE A 28 25.08 -5.11 14.82
C PHE A 28 23.80 -5.85 14.50
N THR A 29 23.91 -7.17 14.47
CA THR A 29 22.73 -8.02 14.58
C THR A 29 21.98 -7.44 15.76
N VAL A 30 20.87 -6.79 15.46
CA VAL A 30 19.90 -6.37 16.47
C VAL A 30 19.76 -7.61 17.34
N PRO A 31 20.03 -7.56 18.66
CA PRO A 31 19.90 -8.73 19.49
C PRO A 31 18.54 -9.28 19.21
N GLU A 32 18.47 -10.53 18.72
CA GLU A 32 17.20 -11.22 18.63
C GLU A 32 16.57 -11.00 20.01
N SER A 33 15.39 -10.39 20.02
CA SER A 33 14.68 -10.12 21.27
C SER A 33 14.66 -11.45 22.00
N LEU A 34 15.56 -11.58 22.97
CA LEU A 34 15.60 -12.77 23.79
C LEU A 34 14.19 -12.93 24.32
N VAL A 35 13.60 -14.11 24.14
CA VAL A 35 12.24 -14.52 24.49
C VAL A 35 11.85 -14.13 25.95
N VAL A 36 12.75 -13.55 26.70
CA VAL A 36 12.66 -13.13 28.12
C VAL A 36 12.26 -11.66 28.30
N GLU A 37 12.12 -10.84 27.26
CA GLU A 37 11.49 -9.52 27.40
C GLU A 37 9.98 -9.68 27.57
N GLU A 38 9.57 -10.25 28.70
CA GLU A 38 8.17 -10.23 29.11
C GLU A 38 7.71 -8.77 29.19
N ASN A 39 6.88 -8.38 28.25
CA ASN A 39 6.13 -7.16 28.43
C ASN A 39 5.06 -7.43 29.48
N THR A 40 5.37 -7.14 30.74
CA THR A 40 4.46 -7.32 31.89
C THR A 40 3.09 -6.68 31.63
N MET A 41 3.06 -5.57 30.90
CA MET A 41 1.80 -4.91 30.52
C MET A 41 1.01 -5.71 29.48
N ALA A 42 1.67 -6.41 28.55
CA ALA A 42 0.96 -7.31 27.64
C ALA A 42 0.26 -8.44 28.41
N ASN A 43 0.91 -9.02 29.40
CA ASN A 43 0.32 -10.05 30.26
C ASN A 43 -0.89 -9.52 31.05
N ILE A 44 -0.82 -8.28 31.56
CA ILE A 44 -1.96 -7.62 32.24
C ILE A 44 -3.13 -7.41 31.25
N ILE A 45 -2.87 -7.00 30.02
CA ILE A 45 -3.89 -6.84 28.99
C ILE A 45 -4.54 -8.18 28.66
N LEU A 46 -3.74 -9.24 28.46
CA LEU A 46 -4.24 -10.59 28.20
C LEU A 46 -5.10 -11.13 29.35
N ASP A 47 -4.66 -10.94 30.59
CA ASP A 47 -5.43 -11.32 31.79
C ASP A 47 -6.76 -10.53 31.88
N SER A 48 -6.73 -9.22 31.57
CA SER A 48 -7.92 -8.38 31.56
C SER A 48 -8.92 -8.79 30.50
N ILE A 49 -8.44 -9.19 29.31
CA ILE A 49 -9.29 -9.75 28.24
C ILE A 49 -9.90 -11.07 28.69
N SER A 50 -9.10 -11.97 29.27
CA SER A 50 -9.56 -13.29 29.72
C SER A 50 -10.62 -13.19 30.82
N LYS A 51 -10.53 -12.20 31.71
CA LYS A 51 -11.49 -11.90 32.77
C LYS A 51 -12.73 -11.12 32.30
N GLY A 52 -12.75 -10.71 31.01
CA GLY A 52 -13.85 -9.91 30.43
C GLY A 52 -13.92 -8.47 30.95
N THR A 53 -12.87 -7.97 31.62
CA THR A 53 -12.80 -6.59 32.11
C THR A 53 -12.31 -5.61 30.99
N LEU A 54 -11.73 -6.15 29.93
CA LEU A 54 -11.28 -5.40 28.77
C LEU A 54 -11.81 -6.08 27.49
N GLN A 55 -12.48 -5.32 26.63
CA GLN A 55 -13.12 -5.86 25.45
C GLN A 55 -12.16 -5.91 24.27
N LEU A 56 -11.91 -7.10 23.72
CA LEU A 56 -11.18 -7.30 22.48
C LEU A 56 -12.10 -7.04 21.28
N LYS A 57 -11.65 -6.18 20.35
CA LYS A 57 -12.30 -5.89 19.08
C LYS A 57 -11.45 -6.39 17.91
N THR A 58 -12.11 -6.80 16.82
CA THR A 58 -11.43 -7.09 15.57
C THR A 58 -11.00 -5.79 14.87
N ILE A 59 -10.00 -5.86 14.01
CA ILE A 59 -9.57 -4.71 13.18
C ILE A 59 -10.76 -4.16 12.39
N LYS A 60 -11.58 -5.04 11.80
CA LYS A 60 -12.79 -4.63 11.08
C LYS A 60 -13.73 -3.79 11.94
N GLN A 61 -14.06 -4.26 13.17
CA GLN A 61 -14.92 -3.53 14.10
C GLN A 61 -14.32 -2.18 14.53
N VAL A 62 -12.99 -2.08 14.60
CA VAL A 62 -12.32 -0.81 14.91
C VAL A 62 -12.44 0.14 13.73
N LYS A 63 -12.22 -0.32 12.50
CA LYS A 63 -12.41 0.49 11.29
C LYS A 63 -13.84 1.04 11.16
N GLU A 64 -14.84 0.28 11.58
CA GLU A 64 -16.27 0.69 11.58
C GLU A 64 -16.59 1.86 12.54
N LEU A 65 -15.66 2.23 13.42
CA LEU A 65 -15.83 3.42 14.28
C LEU A 65 -15.63 4.74 13.53
N TYR A 66 -15.11 4.71 12.32
CA TYR A 66 -14.81 5.88 11.51
C TYR A 66 -15.44 5.78 10.12
N ILE A 67 -15.89 6.91 9.61
CA ILE A 67 -16.38 7.06 8.23
C ILE A 67 -15.42 7.97 7.49
N THR A 68 -14.86 7.47 6.40
CA THR A 68 -13.93 8.18 5.51
C THR A 68 -14.41 9.61 5.19
N GLY A 69 -13.51 10.57 5.28
CA GLY A 69 -13.75 11.99 5.01
C GLY A 69 -14.44 12.76 6.14
N ASN A 70 -14.78 12.10 7.25
CA ASN A 70 -15.31 12.78 8.43
C ASN A 70 -14.20 13.26 9.38
N HIS A 71 -14.60 14.00 10.42
CA HIS A 71 -13.67 14.35 11.49
C HIS A 71 -13.19 13.09 12.23
N PRO A 72 -11.92 13.07 12.68
CA PRO A 72 -11.40 11.97 13.50
C PRO A 72 -12.22 11.74 14.75
N VAL A 73 -12.36 10.49 15.14
CA VAL A 73 -13.16 10.07 16.30
C VAL A 73 -12.24 9.69 17.46
N GLU A 74 -12.41 10.35 18.61
CA GLU A 74 -11.76 9.92 19.85
C GLU A 74 -12.45 8.65 20.39
N ILE A 75 -11.63 7.66 20.76
CA ILE A 75 -12.13 6.39 21.29
C ILE A 75 -12.20 6.48 22.81
N PHE A 76 -13.40 6.68 23.36
CA PHE A 76 -13.62 6.76 24.80
C PHE A 76 -13.78 5.39 25.49
N SER A 77 -14.22 4.38 24.72
CA SER A 77 -14.42 3.02 25.22
C SER A 77 -13.08 2.36 25.50
N ASP A 78 -13.03 1.62 26.62
CA ASP A 78 -11.84 0.85 26.99
C ASP A 78 -11.82 -0.50 26.24
N ILE A 79 -11.36 -0.42 25.01
CA ILE A 79 -11.28 -1.53 24.07
C ILE A 79 -9.85 -1.75 23.61
N VAL A 80 -9.57 -2.96 23.19
CA VAL A 80 -8.28 -3.40 22.67
C VAL A 80 -8.45 -4.01 21.30
N VAL A 81 -7.51 -3.78 20.41
CA VAL A 81 -7.38 -4.48 19.13
C VAL A 81 -6.08 -5.29 19.12
N LYS A 82 -6.14 -6.50 18.57
CA LYS A 82 -5.01 -7.40 18.36
C LYS A 82 -4.65 -7.40 16.88
N GLY A 83 -3.35 -7.49 16.57
CA GLY A 83 -2.87 -7.73 15.21
C GLY A 83 -1.42 -8.20 15.17
N TYR A 84 -0.97 -8.50 13.95
CA TYR A 84 0.39 -8.88 13.61
C TYR A 84 1.00 -7.82 12.70
N VAL A 85 2.18 -7.34 13.05
CA VAL A 85 2.89 -6.32 12.26
C VAL A 85 3.31 -6.90 10.92
N VAL A 86 3.05 -6.18 9.83
CA VAL A 86 3.33 -6.64 8.45
C VAL A 86 4.19 -5.69 7.65
N SER A 87 4.48 -4.49 8.16
CA SER A 87 5.38 -3.54 7.52
C SER A 87 6.57 -3.18 8.39
N SER A 88 7.63 -2.67 7.77
CA SER A 88 8.88 -2.32 8.43
C SER A 88 9.43 -1.00 7.90
N ASP A 89 9.81 -0.10 8.81
CA ASP A 89 10.49 1.15 8.50
C ASP A 89 12.03 0.97 8.36
N LYS A 90 12.52 -0.28 8.31
CA LYS A 90 13.96 -0.60 8.23
C LYS A 90 14.61 -0.03 6.97
N THR A 91 13.93 -0.11 5.85
CA THR A 91 14.42 0.38 4.55
C THR A 91 14.13 1.86 4.30
N GLY A 92 13.29 2.48 5.11
CA GLY A 92 12.87 3.87 4.92
C GLY A 92 11.70 4.05 3.95
N ASN A 93 11.10 2.97 3.44
CA ASN A 93 9.91 3.05 2.59
C ASN A 93 8.64 3.37 3.42
N PHE A 94 8.66 3.08 4.71
CA PHE A 94 7.66 3.51 5.69
C PHE A 94 8.31 4.47 6.66
N TYR A 95 7.58 5.49 7.11
CA TYR A 95 8.11 6.50 8.03
C TYR A 95 7.11 6.87 9.11
N LYS A 96 7.49 6.62 10.38
CA LYS A 96 6.65 6.88 11.56
C LYS A 96 5.30 6.18 11.50
N GLU A 97 5.26 5.01 10.91
CA GLU A 97 4.08 4.19 10.77
C GLU A 97 4.44 2.72 10.68
N PHE A 98 3.49 1.89 10.97
CA PHE A 98 3.48 0.50 10.56
C PHE A 98 2.06 0.05 10.26
N TYR A 99 1.95 -1.05 9.51
CA TYR A 99 0.70 -1.73 9.24
C TYR A 99 0.63 -3.02 10.05
N MET A 100 -0.56 -3.34 10.55
CA MET A 100 -0.85 -4.63 11.16
C MET A 100 -2.11 -5.24 10.57
N GLN A 101 -2.15 -6.57 10.54
CA GLN A 101 -3.30 -7.35 10.08
C GLN A 101 -3.80 -8.30 11.17
N ASP A 102 -5.04 -8.79 11.03
CA ASP A 102 -5.73 -9.58 12.05
C ASP A 102 -5.23 -11.02 12.20
N ALA A 103 -4.55 -11.56 11.19
CA ALA A 103 -3.99 -12.90 11.20
C ALA A 103 -2.64 -12.96 10.47
N PRO A 104 -1.71 -13.84 10.84
CA PRO A 104 -0.42 -13.97 10.14
C PRO A 104 -0.57 -14.53 8.72
N GLN A 105 -1.65 -15.28 8.46
CA GLN A 105 -1.99 -15.89 7.17
C GLN A 105 -3.46 -15.62 6.85
N ASN A 106 -3.78 -15.43 5.57
CA ASN A 106 -5.15 -15.19 5.08
C ASN A 106 -5.91 -14.12 5.90
N PRO A 107 -5.37 -12.91 6.09
CA PRO A 107 -6.02 -11.86 6.86
C PRO A 107 -7.33 -11.44 6.21
N ASN A 108 -8.27 -11.01 7.06
CA ASN A 108 -9.54 -10.41 6.63
C ASN A 108 -9.50 -8.88 6.68
N ALA A 109 -8.63 -8.31 7.52
CA ALA A 109 -8.52 -6.86 7.68
C ALA A 109 -7.11 -6.46 8.12
N GLY A 110 -6.70 -5.28 7.65
CA GLY A 110 -5.48 -4.60 8.08
C GLY A 110 -5.78 -3.15 8.44
N ILE A 111 -4.87 -2.52 9.19
CA ILE A 111 -4.99 -1.13 9.62
C ILE A 111 -3.61 -0.49 9.76
N LYS A 112 -3.53 0.79 9.43
CA LYS A 112 -2.36 1.63 9.61
C LYS A 112 -2.29 2.16 11.04
N ILE A 113 -1.10 2.19 11.61
CA ILE A 113 -0.80 2.79 12.92
C ILE A 113 0.21 3.90 12.71
N SER A 114 -0.17 5.12 13.03
CA SER A 114 0.70 6.30 12.92
C SER A 114 1.33 6.60 14.28
N LEU A 115 2.67 6.62 14.37
CA LEU A 115 3.38 6.77 15.64
C LEU A 115 4.66 7.59 15.49
N ASN A 116 4.97 8.44 16.47
CA ASN A 116 6.20 9.22 16.50
C ASN A 116 7.36 8.40 17.06
N LEU A 117 7.80 7.42 16.29
CA LEU A 117 8.93 6.55 16.60
C LEU A 117 9.71 6.25 15.30
N ASN A 118 10.98 6.57 15.28
CA ASN A 118 11.90 6.19 14.22
C ASN A 118 12.48 4.80 14.53
N LYS A 119 12.80 4.03 13.49
CA LYS A 119 13.29 2.66 13.61
C LYS A 119 12.37 1.79 14.46
N SER A 120 11.08 1.93 14.19
CA SER A 120 10.01 1.22 14.89
C SER A 120 10.16 -0.31 14.75
N TYR A 121 10.79 -0.79 13.67
CA TYR A 121 11.09 -2.19 13.41
C TYR A 121 11.89 -2.88 14.53
N ASN A 122 12.65 -2.13 15.34
CA ASN A 122 13.37 -2.68 16.50
C ASN A 122 12.43 -3.12 17.64
N LYS A 123 11.24 -2.52 17.72
CA LYS A 123 10.21 -2.86 18.73
C LYS A 123 9.07 -3.67 18.14
N PHE A 124 8.68 -3.32 16.93
CA PHE A 124 7.52 -3.83 16.23
C PHE A 124 7.99 -4.45 14.91
N ASN A 125 8.80 -5.51 15.02
CA ASN A 125 9.28 -6.26 13.85
C ASN A 125 8.15 -7.01 13.16
N ILE A 126 8.30 -7.29 11.87
CA ILE A 126 7.34 -8.09 11.11
C ILE A 126 7.06 -9.40 11.83
N GLY A 127 5.80 -9.81 11.85
CA GLY A 127 5.31 -11.00 12.55
C GLY A 127 5.01 -10.79 14.04
N ARG A 128 5.44 -9.66 14.63
CA ARG A 128 5.21 -9.37 16.05
C ARG A 128 3.72 -9.28 16.34
N GLU A 129 3.24 -10.09 17.28
CA GLU A 129 1.90 -9.94 17.85
C GLU A 129 1.85 -8.74 18.79
N ILE A 130 0.91 -7.84 18.54
CA ILE A 130 0.69 -6.63 19.33
C ILE A 130 -0.77 -6.47 19.74
N TYR A 131 -0.95 -5.83 20.89
CA TYR A 131 -2.23 -5.38 21.38
C TYR A 131 -2.22 -3.87 21.53
N ILE A 132 -3.22 -3.17 21.00
CA ILE A 132 -3.34 -1.72 21.11
C ILE A 132 -4.58 -1.40 21.92
N ARG A 133 -4.39 -0.77 23.11
CA ARG A 133 -5.48 -0.23 23.93
C ARG A 133 -5.88 1.12 23.37
N LEU A 134 -7.12 1.23 22.89
CA LEU A 134 -7.56 2.33 22.05
C LEU A 134 -8.12 3.53 22.84
N LYS A 135 -8.49 3.37 24.09
CA LYS A 135 -9.06 4.44 24.91
C LYS A 135 -8.13 5.67 24.97
N GLY A 136 -8.63 6.82 24.49
CA GLY A 136 -7.87 8.08 24.42
C GLY A 136 -6.97 8.20 23.19
N LEU A 137 -7.01 7.23 22.27
CA LEU A 137 -6.48 7.35 20.91
C LEU A 137 -7.60 7.80 19.95
N TYR A 138 -7.20 8.17 18.76
CA TYR A 138 -8.08 8.62 17.69
C TYR A 138 -8.05 7.66 16.52
N ILE A 139 -9.18 7.50 15.87
CA ILE A 139 -9.29 6.84 14.56
C ILE A 139 -9.74 7.87 13.53
N GLY A 140 -9.09 7.87 12.37
CA GLY A 140 -9.31 8.86 11.31
C GLY A 140 -8.37 8.61 10.14
N GLU A 141 -8.05 9.68 9.43
CA GLU A 141 -7.12 9.71 8.31
C GLU A 141 -5.95 10.65 8.61
N VAL A 142 -4.77 10.35 8.09
CA VAL A 142 -3.59 11.23 8.18
C VAL A 142 -3.70 12.37 7.17
N ASN A 143 -4.25 12.06 5.99
CA ASN A 143 -4.61 13.02 4.95
C ASN A 143 -6.12 12.93 4.75
N SER A 144 -6.82 14.00 4.97
CA SER A 144 -8.29 14.02 4.96
C SER A 144 -8.87 13.54 3.63
N GLY A 145 -9.73 12.52 3.69
CA GLY A 145 -10.41 11.95 2.52
C GLY A 145 -9.60 10.96 1.71
N ASP A 146 -8.41 10.53 2.19
CA ASP A 146 -7.59 9.53 1.48
C ASP A 146 -8.14 8.08 1.58
N GLY A 147 -9.09 7.84 2.48
CA GLY A 147 -9.68 6.51 2.69
C GLY A 147 -8.79 5.54 3.45
N LEU A 148 -7.61 5.99 3.91
CA LEU A 148 -6.65 5.17 4.66
C LEU A 148 -6.91 5.25 6.16
N ILE A 149 -7.85 4.46 6.66
CA ILE A 149 -8.23 4.45 8.06
C ILE A 149 -7.03 4.09 8.95
N THR A 150 -6.71 5.00 9.85
CA THR A 150 -5.48 4.98 10.66
C THR A 150 -5.80 5.20 12.14
N ILE A 151 -5.04 4.57 13.04
CA ILE A 151 -5.04 4.88 14.47
C ILE A 151 -3.91 5.86 14.75
N GLY A 152 -4.22 6.99 15.39
CA GLY A 152 -3.28 8.02 15.79
C GLY A 152 -3.49 8.49 17.23
N GLY A 153 -2.66 9.44 17.68
CA GLY A 153 -2.60 9.85 19.07
C GLY A 153 -3.47 11.05 19.43
N LYS A 154 -3.81 11.87 18.44
CA LYS A 154 -4.59 13.11 18.63
C LYS A 154 -5.04 13.67 17.28
N ILE A 155 -5.90 14.68 17.30
CA ILE A 155 -6.21 15.51 16.13
C ILE A 155 -4.99 16.39 15.80
N LYS A 156 -4.70 16.56 14.52
CA LYS A 156 -3.61 17.42 14.03
C LYS A 156 -3.94 18.90 14.33
N PRO A 157 -3.08 19.64 15.03
CA PRO A 157 -3.44 20.99 15.46
C PRO A 157 -3.70 21.98 14.31
N THR A 158 -3.09 21.76 13.16
CA THR A 158 -3.20 22.62 11.97
C THR A 158 -4.30 22.18 11.01
N GLU A 159 -4.80 20.95 11.16
CA GLU A 159 -5.82 20.38 10.27
C GLU A 159 -6.75 19.46 11.07
N VAL A 160 -7.90 19.98 11.45
CA VAL A 160 -8.84 19.31 12.37
C VAL A 160 -9.54 18.08 11.78
N THR A 161 -9.42 17.87 10.49
CA THR A 161 -9.93 16.69 9.78
C THR A 161 -8.92 15.56 9.71
N GLU A 162 -7.72 15.76 10.24
CA GLU A 162 -6.61 14.79 10.20
C GLU A 162 -6.15 14.39 11.59
N ILE A 163 -5.62 13.18 11.69
CA ILE A 163 -4.96 12.70 12.91
C ILE A 163 -3.45 12.91 12.83
N ASP A 164 -2.85 13.06 14.01
CA ASP A 164 -1.41 13.10 14.22
C ASP A 164 -0.92 11.81 14.89
N ASN A 165 0.36 11.59 14.85
CA ASN A 165 1.03 10.41 15.37
C ASN A 165 0.72 10.14 16.86
N ILE A 166 0.66 8.86 17.24
CA ILE A 166 0.77 8.45 18.64
C ILE A 166 2.15 8.93 19.15
N SER A 167 2.15 9.82 20.11
CA SER A 167 3.39 10.41 20.65
C SER A 167 4.27 9.37 21.34
N ALA A 168 5.57 9.62 21.42
CA ALA A 168 6.53 8.74 22.11
C ALA A 168 6.10 8.40 23.56
N ASN A 169 5.45 9.34 24.27
CA ASN A 169 4.96 9.13 25.63
C ASN A 169 3.65 8.32 25.72
N GLN A 170 2.89 8.26 24.62
CA GLN A 170 1.68 7.45 24.53
C GLN A 170 2.00 6.01 24.12
N ILE A 171 3.00 5.78 23.26
CA ILE A 171 3.35 4.44 22.75
C ILE A 171 3.41 3.39 23.87
N PRO A 172 4.18 3.55 24.98
CA PRO A 172 4.27 2.53 26.01
C PRO A 172 2.99 2.34 26.83
N LYS A 173 2.01 3.25 26.73
CA LYS A 173 0.72 3.18 27.42
C LYS A 173 -0.36 2.51 26.58
N HIS A 174 -0.17 2.46 25.27
CA HIS A 174 -1.18 2.00 24.33
C HIS A 174 -0.78 0.79 23.51
N ILE A 175 0.50 0.65 23.14
CA ILE A 175 0.98 -0.42 22.23
C ILE A 175 1.81 -1.44 23.03
N PHE A 176 1.28 -2.65 23.15
CA PHE A 176 1.86 -3.75 23.93
C PHE A 176 2.24 -4.89 23.00
N ARG A 177 3.52 -5.20 22.92
CA ARG A 177 4.01 -6.34 22.17
C ARG A 177 4.08 -7.57 23.06
N THR A 178 3.71 -8.72 22.53
CA THR A 178 3.94 -10.01 23.20
C THR A 178 5.30 -10.59 22.78
N THR A 179 5.68 -11.73 23.33
CA THR A 179 6.86 -12.49 22.89
C THR A 179 6.62 -13.26 21.59
N VAL A 180 5.37 -13.33 21.14
CA VAL A 180 4.98 -14.08 19.93
C VAL A 180 5.42 -13.33 18.68
N VAL A 181 6.13 -14.04 17.81
CA VAL A 181 6.47 -13.61 16.45
C VAL A 181 6.07 -14.74 15.52
N GLU A 182 5.13 -14.47 14.64
CA GLU A 182 4.63 -15.44 13.67
C GLU A 182 5.23 -15.15 12.28
N GLU A 183 5.39 -16.18 11.49
CA GLU A 183 5.74 -16.02 10.09
C GLU A 183 4.55 -15.42 9.33
N ILE A 184 4.77 -14.27 8.69
CA ILE A 184 3.75 -13.64 7.87
C ILE A 184 3.77 -14.22 6.47
N ILE A 185 2.69 -14.89 6.10
CA ILE A 185 2.48 -15.41 4.75
C ILE A 185 1.56 -14.43 4.00
N PRO A 186 2.06 -13.78 2.92
CA PRO A 186 1.24 -12.84 2.17
C PRO A 186 0.05 -13.56 1.54
N LYS A 187 -1.13 -12.95 1.65
CA LYS A 187 -2.36 -13.49 1.05
C LYS A 187 -2.28 -13.39 -0.47
N LYS A 188 -2.39 -14.51 -1.17
CA LYS A 188 -2.54 -14.48 -2.63
C LYS A 188 -3.85 -13.78 -3.01
N VAL A 189 -3.75 -12.83 -3.90
CA VAL A 189 -4.87 -12.06 -4.44
C VAL A 189 -4.74 -12.03 -5.95
N ASP A 190 -5.84 -12.27 -6.64
CA ASP A 190 -5.88 -12.08 -8.09
C ASP A 190 -5.86 -10.57 -8.40
N PHE A 191 -5.11 -10.20 -9.43
CA PHE A 191 -4.93 -8.80 -9.83
C PHE A 191 -6.27 -8.06 -9.98
N ALA A 192 -7.22 -8.65 -10.70
CA ALA A 192 -8.54 -8.08 -10.94
C ALA A 192 -9.46 -8.05 -9.70
N SER A 193 -9.13 -8.79 -8.64
CA SER A 193 -9.93 -8.85 -7.40
C SER A 193 -9.40 -7.93 -6.30
N LEU A 194 -8.25 -7.27 -6.52
CA LEU A 194 -7.70 -6.33 -5.57
C LEU A 194 -8.62 -5.11 -5.43
N ASN A 195 -8.99 -4.79 -4.20
CA ASN A 195 -9.89 -3.68 -3.90
C ASN A 195 -9.66 -3.12 -2.49
N GLU A 196 -10.46 -2.16 -2.08
CA GLU A 196 -10.33 -1.45 -0.80
C GLU A 196 -10.42 -2.35 0.44
N THR A 197 -11.01 -3.53 0.35
CA THR A 197 -11.05 -4.47 1.48
C THR A 197 -9.67 -5.03 1.83
N ASN A 198 -8.73 -4.97 0.89
CA ASN A 198 -7.35 -5.40 1.07
C ASN A 198 -6.46 -4.35 1.74
N ILE A 199 -6.92 -3.08 1.86
CA ILE A 199 -6.12 -2.00 2.44
C ILE A 199 -5.64 -2.36 3.85
N GLY A 200 -4.33 -2.20 4.06
CA GLY A 200 -3.64 -2.48 5.31
C GLY A 200 -3.15 -3.93 5.44
N THR A 201 -3.46 -4.82 4.49
CA THR A 201 -2.99 -6.21 4.51
C THR A 201 -1.75 -6.42 3.63
N PHE A 202 -0.97 -7.45 3.95
CA PHE A 202 0.17 -7.90 3.16
C PHE A 202 -0.29 -8.97 2.18
N ILE A 203 -0.20 -8.66 0.90
CA ILE A 203 -0.69 -9.51 -0.20
C ILE A 203 0.45 -9.96 -1.11
N ARG A 204 0.16 -10.95 -1.95
CA ARG A 204 1.01 -11.39 -3.06
C ARG A 204 0.21 -11.42 -4.36
N LEU A 205 0.73 -10.73 -5.37
CA LEU A 205 0.30 -10.81 -6.75
C LEU A 205 1.28 -11.68 -7.53
N GLU A 206 0.77 -12.48 -8.45
CA GLU A 206 1.56 -13.35 -9.34
C GLU A 206 1.37 -12.93 -10.80
N ASN A 207 2.30 -13.33 -11.66
CA ASN A 207 2.30 -13.02 -13.11
C ASN A 207 2.28 -11.51 -13.41
N VAL A 208 2.99 -10.72 -12.60
CA VAL A 208 3.10 -9.27 -12.76
C VAL A 208 4.49 -8.87 -13.24
N PHE A 209 4.60 -7.73 -13.90
CA PHE A 209 5.85 -7.16 -14.37
C PHE A 209 5.75 -5.64 -14.44
N PHE A 210 6.88 -4.95 -14.36
CA PHE A 210 6.91 -3.50 -14.53
C PHE A 210 6.66 -3.13 -16.00
N GLU A 211 5.97 -2.04 -16.25
CA GLU A 211 5.67 -1.55 -17.59
C GLU A 211 6.95 -1.40 -18.45
N SER A 212 6.89 -1.73 -19.74
CA SER A 212 8.08 -1.90 -20.59
C SER A 212 8.93 -0.63 -20.72
N TYR A 213 8.33 0.57 -20.67
CA TYR A 213 9.09 1.83 -20.75
C TYR A 213 9.92 2.11 -19.48
N LEU A 214 9.68 1.37 -18.39
CA LEU A 214 10.44 1.46 -17.15
C LEU A 214 11.74 0.65 -17.16
N LYS A 215 12.04 -0.05 -18.25
CA LYS A 215 13.29 -0.81 -18.41
C LYS A 215 14.51 0.05 -18.10
N GLY A 216 15.37 -0.45 -17.21
CA GLY A 216 16.59 0.23 -16.78
C GLY A 216 16.38 1.43 -15.86
N LYS A 217 15.13 1.76 -15.48
CA LYS A 217 14.84 2.83 -14.54
C LYS A 217 14.89 2.33 -13.10
N PRO A 218 15.18 3.20 -12.13
CA PRO A 218 15.14 2.85 -10.70
C PRO A 218 13.73 2.87 -10.14
N TYR A 219 13.57 2.35 -8.92
CA TYR A 219 12.30 2.41 -8.18
C TYR A 219 11.81 3.85 -8.00
N VAL A 220 12.69 4.77 -7.66
CA VAL A 220 12.38 6.19 -7.51
C VAL A 220 12.96 6.98 -8.66
N ASP A 221 12.20 7.92 -9.19
CA ASP A 221 12.69 8.86 -10.21
C ASP A 221 13.60 9.90 -9.54
N PRO A 222 14.87 10.01 -9.94
CA PRO A 222 15.81 10.94 -9.33
C PRO A 222 15.41 12.43 -9.47
N THR A 223 14.44 12.73 -10.33
CA THR A 223 13.94 14.09 -10.55
C THR A 223 12.73 14.44 -9.70
N GLU A 224 12.18 13.47 -8.97
CA GLU A 224 11.06 13.66 -8.03
C GLU A 224 11.56 13.87 -6.60
N ASP A 225 11.03 14.87 -5.92
CA ASP A 225 11.37 15.19 -4.54
C ASP A 225 10.61 14.34 -3.51
N PHE A 226 9.57 13.63 -3.97
CA PHE A 226 8.64 12.83 -3.14
C PHE A 226 8.65 11.36 -3.55
N ASP A 227 7.59 10.66 -3.15
CA ASP A 227 7.41 9.26 -3.47
C ASP A 227 7.13 9.08 -4.98
N THR A 228 7.75 8.08 -5.58
CA THR A 228 7.57 7.77 -7.00
C THR A 228 6.63 6.58 -7.17
N GLN A 229 5.68 6.73 -8.08
CA GLN A 229 4.79 5.65 -8.48
C GLN A 229 5.33 4.97 -9.76
N ARG A 230 5.44 3.64 -9.72
CA ARG A 230 5.84 2.80 -10.86
C ARG A 230 4.71 1.83 -11.18
N LYS A 231 4.35 1.77 -12.45
CA LYS A 231 3.28 0.90 -12.93
C LYS A 231 3.76 -0.54 -13.07
N ILE A 232 3.00 -1.47 -12.48
CA ILE A 232 3.08 -2.91 -12.75
C ILE A 232 1.87 -3.34 -13.54
N GLN A 233 2.04 -4.38 -14.34
CA GLN A 233 1.02 -4.88 -15.27
C GLN A 233 0.89 -6.39 -15.18
N THR A 234 -0.27 -6.88 -15.58
CA THR A 234 -0.53 -8.27 -15.95
C THR A 234 -1.31 -8.33 -17.25
N CYS A 235 -1.25 -9.45 -17.97
CA CYS A 235 -2.05 -9.61 -19.19
C CYS A 235 -3.52 -9.85 -18.83
N LEU A 236 -4.39 -9.14 -19.51
CA LEU A 236 -5.84 -9.30 -19.39
C LEU A 236 -6.47 -9.26 -20.78
N GLY A 237 -6.88 -10.40 -21.29
CA GLY A 237 -7.49 -10.49 -22.63
C GLY A 237 -6.57 -9.93 -23.72
N LEU A 238 -7.05 -8.90 -24.43
CA LEU A 238 -6.32 -8.24 -25.52
C LEU A 238 -5.39 -7.13 -25.08
N GLY A 239 -5.26 -6.88 -23.78
CA GLY A 239 -4.46 -5.78 -23.22
C GLY A 239 -3.80 -6.12 -21.91
N TYR A 240 -3.53 -5.08 -21.16
CA TYR A 240 -2.94 -5.16 -19.82
C TYR A 240 -3.88 -4.51 -18.81
N ASP A 241 -3.94 -5.09 -17.61
CA ASP A 241 -4.44 -4.42 -16.42
C ASP A 241 -3.26 -3.90 -15.62
N ASP A 242 -3.41 -2.80 -14.86
CA ASP A 242 -2.31 -2.13 -14.19
C ASP A 242 -2.62 -1.68 -12.75
N LEU A 243 -1.55 -1.67 -11.93
CA LEU A 243 -1.51 -1.17 -10.56
C LEU A 243 -0.25 -0.34 -10.36
N LEU A 244 -0.22 0.42 -9.26
CA LEU A 244 0.90 1.27 -8.91
C LEU A 244 1.67 0.71 -7.71
N ILE A 245 2.99 0.64 -7.83
CA ILE A 245 3.90 0.51 -6.69
C ILE A 245 4.40 1.90 -6.34
N GLU A 246 4.23 2.29 -5.08
CA GLU A 246 4.74 3.55 -4.57
C GLU A 246 5.97 3.31 -3.71
N THR A 247 7.03 4.05 -3.99
CA THR A 247 8.31 3.93 -3.29
C THR A 247 8.77 5.30 -2.82
N SER A 248 9.09 5.39 -1.55
CA SER A 248 9.59 6.63 -0.95
C SER A 248 11.00 6.95 -1.43
N SER A 249 11.25 8.23 -1.71
CA SER A 249 12.59 8.75 -2.05
C SER A 249 13.63 8.52 -0.95
N PHE A 250 13.17 8.27 0.29
CA PHE A 250 14.03 7.95 1.45
C PHE A 250 14.33 6.45 1.57
N SER A 251 13.76 5.62 0.70
CA SER A 251 14.00 4.18 0.73
C SER A 251 15.45 3.85 0.39
N SER A 252 16.05 2.91 1.12
CA SER A 252 17.41 2.42 0.86
C SER A 252 17.57 1.74 -0.50
N PHE A 253 16.47 1.33 -1.12
CA PHE A 253 16.43 0.72 -2.45
C PHE A 253 15.92 1.67 -3.56
N ALA A 254 15.72 2.95 -3.25
CA ALA A 254 15.18 3.95 -4.16
C ALA A 254 15.87 3.96 -5.55
N TYR A 255 17.18 3.83 -5.56
CA TYR A 255 17.99 3.88 -6.79
C TYR A 255 18.37 2.50 -7.36
N GLN A 256 17.86 1.42 -6.79
CA GLN A 256 18.02 0.10 -7.41
C GLN A 256 17.20 0.01 -8.70
N THR A 257 17.74 -0.67 -9.70
CA THR A 257 17.07 -0.83 -10.99
C THR A 257 15.88 -1.79 -10.86
N LEU A 258 14.78 -1.43 -11.50
CA LEU A 258 13.59 -2.27 -11.59
C LEU A 258 13.90 -3.58 -12.36
N PRO A 259 13.38 -4.73 -11.92
CA PRO A 259 13.52 -5.98 -12.68
C PRO A 259 12.77 -5.90 -14.02
N GLU A 260 13.32 -6.59 -15.03
CA GLU A 260 12.79 -6.58 -16.39
C GLU A 260 11.85 -7.75 -16.70
N ASN A 261 11.90 -8.81 -15.92
CA ASN A 261 11.11 -10.02 -16.09
C ASN A 261 9.74 -9.92 -15.41
N ALA A 262 8.92 -10.95 -15.58
CA ALA A 262 7.69 -11.15 -14.81
C ALA A 262 7.94 -12.00 -13.57
N GLY A 263 6.94 -12.07 -12.70
CA GLY A 263 6.98 -12.93 -11.53
C GLY A 263 5.96 -12.52 -10.49
N SER A 264 6.39 -12.46 -9.24
CA SER A 264 5.50 -12.11 -8.13
C SER A 264 5.99 -10.92 -7.34
N ILE A 265 5.04 -10.20 -6.74
CA ILE A 265 5.27 -9.10 -5.81
C ILE A 265 4.45 -9.35 -4.55
N SER A 266 5.11 -9.23 -3.39
CA SER A 266 4.44 -9.15 -2.10
C SER A 266 4.48 -7.70 -1.60
N ALA A 267 3.38 -7.15 -1.14
CA ALA A 267 3.31 -5.75 -0.76
C ALA A 267 2.19 -5.46 0.24
N ILE A 268 2.32 -4.36 0.96
CA ILE A 268 1.23 -3.76 1.74
C ILE A 268 0.32 -3.00 0.79
N VAL A 269 -0.98 -3.26 0.87
CA VAL A 269 -1.98 -2.49 0.13
C VAL A 269 -2.27 -1.18 0.87
N SER A 270 -2.13 -0.07 0.18
CA SER A 270 -2.35 1.27 0.72
C SER A 270 -3.11 2.15 -0.28
N LYS A 271 -3.16 3.43 -0.01
CA LYS A 271 -3.65 4.48 -0.90
C LYS A 271 -2.54 5.48 -1.19
N ASP A 272 -2.58 6.11 -2.37
CA ASP A 272 -1.77 7.27 -2.67
C ASP A 272 -2.13 8.45 -1.75
N TYR A 273 -1.30 9.48 -1.74
CA TYR A 273 -1.50 10.66 -0.88
C TYR A 273 -2.89 11.30 -1.04
N GLY A 274 -3.45 11.30 -2.22
CA GLY A 274 -4.77 11.89 -2.52
C GLY A 274 -5.95 10.93 -2.34
N GLY A 275 -5.71 9.66 -1.98
CA GLY A 275 -6.74 8.63 -1.84
C GLY A 275 -7.40 8.19 -3.17
N ASN A 276 -6.85 8.61 -4.31
CA ASN A 276 -7.44 8.36 -5.63
C ASN A 276 -7.16 6.95 -6.13
N PHE A 277 -5.99 6.40 -5.79
CA PHE A 277 -5.52 5.11 -6.29
C PHE A 277 -5.12 4.18 -5.15
N ILE A 278 -5.38 2.90 -5.33
CA ILE A 278 -4.74 1.85 -4.53
C ILE A 278 -3.29 1.77 -4.98
N VAL A 279 -2.37 1.81 -4.02
CA VAL A 279 -0.93 1.64 -4.25
C VAL A 279 -0.39 0.47 -3.43
N LEU A 280 0.70 -0.09 -3.89
CA LEU A 280 1.40 -1.18 -3.25
C LEU A 280 2.73 -0.67 -2.69
N ASN A 281 2.98 -0.88 -1.40
CA ASN A 281 4.21 -0.47 -0.73
C ASN A 281 5.04 -1.68 -0.34
N LEU A 282 6.30 -1.74 -0.79
CA LEU A 282 7.24 -2.83 -0.50
C LEU A 282 7.90 -2.64 0.87
N ASN A 283 8.17 -3.72 1.60
CA ASN A 283 9.06 -3.66 2.76
C ASN A 283 10.53 -3.54 2.31
N ASP A 284 10.92 -4.32 1.33
CA ASP A 284 12.21 -4.24 0.64
C ASP A 284 12.16 -4.93 -0.73
N THR A 285 13.29 -4.99 -1.44
CA THR A 285 13.35 -5.61 -2.79
C THR A 285 13.26 -7.13 -2.78
N SER A 286 13.38 -7.80 -1.64
CA SER A 286 13.15 -9.25 -1.53
C SER A 286 11.67 -9.61 -1.70
N ASP A 287 10.77 -8.64 -1.53
CA ASP A 287 9.34 -8.78 -1.81
C ASP A 287 9.04 -8.93 -3.32
N VAL A 288 10.04 -8.67 -4.19
CA VAL A 288 9.91 -8.73 -5.65
C VAL A 288 10.70 -9.91 -6.19
N GLN A 289 10.01 -10.89 -6.76
CA GLN A 289 10.60 -12.11 -7.31
C GLN A 289 10.20 -12.24 -8.78
N MET A 290 10.95 -11.62 -9.68
CA MET A 290 10.66 -11.53 -11.11
C MET A 290 11.73 -12.26 -11.94
N ASN A 291 11.54 -13.58 -12.13
CA ASN A 291 12.44 -14.44 -12.89
C ASN A 291 11.75 -15.13 -14.06
N ASP A 292 10.45 -14.90 -14.25
CA ASP A 292 9.62 -15.59 -15.24
C ASP A 292 9.55 -14.78 -16.55
N GLU A 293 9.13 -15.41 -17.62
CA GLU A 293 8.82 -14.72 -18.87
C GLU A 293 7.58 -13.84 -18.71
N ARG A 294 7.60 -12.68 -19.38
CA ARG A 294 6.43 -11.83 -19.43
C ARG A 294 5.35 -12.45 -20.28
N CYS A 295 4.11 -12.35 -19.82
CA CYS A 295 2.98 -12.70 -20.67
C CYS A 295 2.84 -11.70 -21.82
N SER A 296 2.21 -12.12 -22.89
CA SER A 296 1.73 -11.26 -23.97
C SER A 296 0.21 -11.31 -24.00
N PRO A 297 -0.49 -10.18 -24.20
CA PRO A 297 -1.91 -10.20 -24.43
C PRO A 297 -2.27 -11.08 -25.62
N LEU A 298 -3.50 -11.56 -25.65
CA LEU A 298 -4.00 -12.35 -26.77
C LEU A 298 -3.92 -11.50 -28.05
N PRO A 299 -3.24 -11.97 -29.13
CA PRO A 299 -3.23 -11.25 -30.38
C PRO A 299 -4.61 -11.27 -31.04
N MET A 300 -5.03 -10.15 -31.61
CA MET A 300 -6.31 -10.06 -32.33
C MET A 300 -6.45 -11.09 -33.44
N ASP A 301 -5.34 -11.49 -34.08
CA ASP A 301 -5.31 -12.46 -35.17
C ASP A 301 -5.68 -13.90 -34.74
N ASP A 302 -5.67 -14.19 -33.44
CA ASP A 302 -6.13 -15.47 -32.91
C ASP A 302 -7.68 -15.60 -32.94
N PHE A 303 -8.38 -14.49 -33.02
CA PHE A 303 -9.83 -14.44 -33.13
C PHE A 303 -10.27 -14.50 -34.60
N LYS A 304 -10.67 -15.67 -35.04
CA LYS A 304 -11.03 -15.91 -36.45
C LYS A 304 -12.46 -15.48 -36.82
N THR A 305 -13.31 -15.32 -35.84
CA THR A 305 -14.71 -14.99 -36.04
C THR A 305 -15.08 -13.75 -35.25
N ILE A 306 -15.45 -12.68 -35.92
CA ILE A 306 -15.99 -11.48 -35.29
C ILE A 306 -17.50 -11.69 -35.18
N LEU A 307 -18.01 -11.79 -33.96
CA LEU A 307 -19.46 -11.97 -33.69
C LEU A 307 -20.17 -10.62 -33.58
N LEU A 308 -19.49 -9.59 -33.11
CA LEU A 308 -20.00 -8.23 -33.01
C LEU A 308 -18.85 -7.26 -33.15
N GLU A 309 -18.99 -6.27 -34.02
CA GLU A 309 -17.99 -5.20 -34.21
C GLU A 309 -18.70 -3.84 -34.28
N GLU A 310 -18.25 -2.87 -33.51
CA GLU A 310 -18.71 -1.49 -33.57
C GLU A 310 -17.57 -0.55 -33.23
N ASN A 311 -17.23 0.36 -34.13
CA ASN A 311 -16.14 1.32 -33.98
C ASN A 311 -16.64 2.73 -33.63
N PHE A 312 -17.94 2.96 -33.55
CA PHE A 312 -18.60 4.23 -33.23
C PHE A 312 -18.30 5.40 -34.20
N GLU A 313 -17.55 5.18 -35.29
CA GLU A 313 -17.13 6.26 -36.18
C GLU A 313 -18.26 6.99 -36.88
N THR A 314 -19.38 6.27 -37.10
CA THR A 314 -20.58 6.82 -37.75
C THR A 314 -21.50 7.55 -36.76
N GLN A 315 -21.29 7.36 -35.46
CA GLN A 315 -22.18 7.88 -34.42
C GLN A 315 -21.97 9.38 -34.18
N SER A 316 -23.05 10.10 -33.84
CA SER A 316 -23.02 11.54 -33.50
C SER A 316 -24.12 11.86 -32.49
N GLY A 317 -23.78 12.51 -31.39
CA GLY A 317 -24.73 12.73 -30.31
C GLY A 317 -24.92 11.49 -29.43
N ASP A 318 -26.15 11.19 -29.07
CA ASP A 318 -26.48 9.97 -28.34
C ASP A 318 -26.25 8.75 -29.26
N ILE A 319 -25.79 7.62 -28.66
CA ILE A 319 -25.53 6.41 -29.44
C ILE A 319 -26.87 5.82 -29.95
N GLU A 320 -26.98 5.72 -31.26
CA GLU A 320 -28.14 5.15 -31.96
C GLU A 320 -27.67 4.09 -32.97
N ILE A 321 -27.58 2.83 -32.54
CA ILE A 321 -27.18 1.69 -33.37
C ILE A 321 -28.37 0.77 -33.51
N PRO A 322 -28.71 0.30 -34.73
CA PRO A 322 -29.80 -0.66 -34.94
C PRO A 322 -29.63 -1.88 -34.00
N ASN A 323 -30.73 -2.30 -33.39
CA ASN A 323 -30.82 -3.41 -32.45
C ASN A 323 -30.05 -3.21 -31.12
N TRP A 324 -29.42 -2.06 -30.89
CA TRP A 324 -28.84 -1.71 -29.59
C TRP A 324 -29.82 -0.83 -28.82
N LEU A 325 -29.72 -0.89 -27.47
CA LEU A 325 -30.54 -0.08 -26.59
C LEU A 325 -29.63 0.82 -25.75
N ASN A 326 -29.77 2.13 -25.92
CA ASN A 326 -29.16 3.15 -25.06
C ASN A 326 -30.17 3.51 -23.96
N TYR A 327 -30.14 2.77 -22.85
CA TYR A 327 -31.16 2.80 -21.81
C TYR A 327 -30.71 3.58 -20.59
N ARG A 328 -31.54 4.53 -20.18
CA ARG A 328 -31.36 5.27 -18.93
C ARG A 328 -32.24 4.64 -17.86
N GLU A 329 -31.64 4.04 -16.87
CA GLU A 329 -32.34 3.49 -15.71
C GLU A 329 -32.60 4.59 -14.68
N GLU A 330 -31.57 5.46 -14.41
CA GLU A 330 -31.65 6.56 -13.47
C GLU A 330 -30.83 7.75 -13.97
N GLY A 331 -31.32 8.98 -13.73
CA GLY A 331 -30.65 10.20 -14.14
C GLY A 331 -30.97 10.63 -15.58
N THR A 332 -30.24 11.65 -16.06
CA THR A 332 -30.50 12.32 -17.34
C THR A 332 -29.47 12.00 -18.43
N LYS A 333 -28.40 11.27 -18.12
CA LYS A 333 -27.28 11.03 -19.04
C LYS A 333 -27.46 9.74 -19.81
N SER A 334 -27.20 9.81 -21.13
CA SER A 334 -27.16 8.68 -22.07
C SER A 334 -25.72 8.44 -22.51
N TRP A 335 -25.46 7.28 -23.08
CA TRP A 335 -24.23 7.02 -23.83
C TRP A 335 -24.19 7.85 -25.10
N ARG A 336 -23.06 8.52 -25.34
CA ARG A 336 -22.89 9.44 -26.47
C ARG A 336 -21.61 9.16 -27.21
N SER A 337 -21.60 9.50 -28.51
CA SER A 337 -20.38 9.53 -29.30
C SER A 337 -19.44 10.62 -28.79
N TYR A 338 -18.19 10.25 -28.58
CA TYR A 338 -17.12 11.14 -28.16
C TYR A 338 -15.92 11.00 -29.09
N ALA A 339 -15.47 12.11 -29.67
CA ALA A 339 -14.26 12.14 -30.47
C ALA A 339 -13.06 12.40 -29.54
N ASP A 340 -12.09 11.49 -29.55
CA ASP A 340 -10.84 11.67 -28.84
C ASP A 340 -9.92 12.61 -29.61
N SER A 341 -9.38 13.64 -28.93
CA SER A 341 -8.56 14.66 -29.55
C SER A 341 -7.16 14.18 -30.00
N TYR A 342 -6.69 13.05 -29.48
CA TYR A 342 -5.39 12.48 -29.80
C TYR A 342 -5.46 11.48 -30.95
N SER A 343 -6.36 10.52 -30.84
CA SER A 343 -6.51 9.48 -31.89
C SER A 343 -7.38 9.92 -33.06
N GLN A 344 -8.14 11.01 -32.90
CA GLN A 344 -9.19 11.46 -33.85
C GLN A 344 -10.25 10.39 -34.15
N SER A 345 -10.28 9.34 -33.34
CA SER A 345 -11.24 8.25 -33.39
C SER A 345 -12.43 8.53 -32.48
N LYS A 346 -13.55 7.90 -32.72
CA LYS A 346 -14.74 8.02 -31.90
C LYS A 346 -14.89 6.82 -30.96
N ALA A 347 -15.48 7.08 -29.80
CA ALA A 347 -15.83 6.07 -28.82
C ALA A 347 -17.19 6.35 -28.19
N ALA A 348 -17.82 5.34 -27.63
CA ALA A 348 -18.98 5.54 -26.78
C ALA A 348 -18.51 6.03 -25.41
N ARG A 349 -19.10 7.12 -24.91
CA ARG A 349 -18.79 7.71 -23.62
C ARG A 349 -20.06 8.06 -22.85
N ILE A 350 -20.02 7.81 -21.56
CA ILE A 350 -20.96 8.37 -20.58
C ILE A 350 -20.19 9.16 -19.52
N GLY A 351 -20.79 10.20 -18.97
CA GLY A 351 -20.16 10.97 -17.92
C GLY A 351 -21.17 11.88 -17.23
N SER A 352 -20.93 12.16 -15.94
CA SER A 352 -21.78 12.99 -15.10
C SER A 352 -21.47 14.49 -15.17
N ARG A 353 -20.48 14.91 -15.96
CA ARG A 353 -20.11 16.34 -16.07
C ARG A 353 -21.32 17.19 -16.46
N ASN A 354 -21.54 18.27 -15.74
CA ASN A 354 -22.69 19.18 -15.89
C ASN A 354 -24.04 18.47 -15.70
N SER A 355 -24.12 17.42 -14.92
CA SER A 355 -25.35 16.83 -14.44
C SER A 355 -25.76 17.44 -13.11
N THR A 356 -27.04 17.57 -12.89
CA THR A 356 -27.66 17.85 -11.60
C THR A 356 -28.24 16.57 -10.98
N ASP A 357 -27.98 15.42 -11.59
CA ASP A 357 -28.44 14.12 -11.10
C ASP A 357 -27.67 13.74 -9.83
N ASP A 358 -28.38 13.30 -8.80
CA ASP A 358 -27.79 12.72 -7.60
C ASP A 358 -27.13 11.35 -7.92
N ARG A 359 -27.67 10.67 -8.93
CA ARG A 359 -27.21 9.38 -9.42
C ARG A 359 -27.47 9.23 -10.91
N THR A 360 -26.56 8.59 -11.63
CA THR A 360 -26.73 8.25 -13.05
C THR A 360 -26.48 6.75 -13.24
N ILE A 361 -27.47 6.02 -13.75
CA ILE A 361 -27.35 4.64 -14.20
C ILE A 361 -27.83 4.55 -15.63
N SER A 362 -26.94 4.18 -16.54
CA SER A 362 -27.27 4.05 -17.98
C SER A 362 -26.53 2.87 -18.57
N TRP A 363 -27.24 2.15 -19.41
CA TRP A 363 -26.80 0.93 -20.07
C TRP A 363 -26.70 1.15 -21.57
N LEU A 364 -25.63 0.66 -22.19
CA LEU A 364 -25.55 0.47 -23.63
C LEU A 364 -25.60 -1.03 -23.87
N ILE A 365 -26.76 -1.51 -24.33
CA ILE A 365 -27.03 -2.94 -24.46
C ILE A 365 -26.96 -3.29 -25.95
N THR A 366 -26.07 -4.22 -26.28
CA THR A 366 -25.92 -4.73 -27.65
C THR A 366 -27.08 -5.67 -28.02
N GLU A 367 -27.23 -5.98 -29.30
CA GLU A 367 -28.05 -7.12 -29.72
C GLU A 367 -27.49 -8.44 -29.12
N GLY A 368 -28.33 -9.44 -29.03
CA GLY A 368 -27.93 -10.77 -28.55
C GLY A 368 -26.95 -11.42 -29.53
N VAL A 369 -25.81 -11.92 -28.99
CA VAL A 369 -24.80 -12.66 -29.76
C VAL A 369 -24.90 -14.14 -29.42
N ASN A 370 -24.99 -14.99 -30.43
CA ASN A 370 -24.98 -16.44 -30.23
C ASN A 370 -23.53 -16.96 -30.10
N LEU A 371 -23.18 -17.48 -28.93
CA LEU A 371 -21.87 -18.02 -28.63
C LEU A 371 -21.72 -19.52 -28.88
N GLU A 372 -22.83 -20.22 -29.28
CA GLU A 372 -22.85 -21.67 -29.47
C GLU A 372 -22.29 -22.12 -30.83
N THR A 373 -22.00 -21.20 -31.74
CA THR A 373 -21.60 -21.49 -33.13
C THR A 373 -20.12 -21.24 -33.42
N THR A 374 -19.29 -21.11 -32.40
CA THR A 374 -17.84 -20.87 -32.55
C THR A 374 -16.99 -22.09 -32.35
#